data_13448d0b77100b97fd6e476a948468a4
#
_entry.id   13448d0b77100b97fd6e476a948468a4
#
_cell.length_a   1.000
_cell.length_b   1.000
_cell.length_c   1.000
_cell.angle_alpha   90.00
_cell.angle_beta   90.00
_cell.angle_gamma   90.00
#
_symmetry.space_group_name_H-M   'P 1'
#
loop_
_entity.id
_entity.type
_entity.pdbx_description
1 polymer ?
#
loop_
_entity_poly.entity_id
_entity_poly.type
_entity_poly.pdbx_seq_one_letter_code
_entity_poly.pdbx_strand_id
1 'polypeptide(L)'
;VPFGKILRDVVVPNTVTKAIYTEKVYTRDASASRIEEYPNYSPLPTQIETIKSFKRPVILADDILHKGDRIKKLYPMLKKSGVPVERLVVGILSGHGTDLSSMLKLPVESIYYIPNVKAWFQESTLYPFLGGDMIEQTQKSRTGLLPAINQILPYVIPQFLPELGWQQFNNLSLTCLLNTQKILRVLEAEYQKGFGRNLT
;
A
#
# COMPACT_ATOMS: atom_id res chain seq x y z
N VAL A 1 6.53 13.58 4.16
CA VAL A 1 5.92 12.42 4.84
C VAL A 1 5.49 11.43 3.78
N PRO A 2 6.30 10.44 3.47
CA PRO A 2 5.90 9.35 2.58
C PRO A 2 4.94 8.38 3.29
N PHE A 3 4.10 7.74 2.48
CA PHE A 3 3.28 6.62 2.90
C PHE A 3 4.02 5.31 2.59
N GLY A 4 4.40 4.57 3.63
CA GLY A 4 5.13 3.32 3.49
C GLY A 4 6.62 3.41 3.80
N LYS A 5 7.41 2.52 3.21
CA LYS A 5 8.84 2.42 3.50
C LYS A 5 9.63 3.58 2.88
N ILE A 6 10.63 4.05 3.63
CA ILE A 6 11.61 5.03 3.16
C ILE A 6 12.88 4.29 2.76
N LEU A 7 13.44 4.62 1.61
CA LEU A 7 14.80 4.22 1.28
C LEU A 7 15.76 4.98 2.20
N ARG A 8 16.60 4.25 2.94
CA ARG A 8 17.44 4.81 4.01
C ARG A 8 18.43 5.87 3.53
N ASP A 9 18.81 5.82 2.27
CA ASP A 9 19.86 6.67 1.69
C ASP A 9 19.34 7.91 0.98
N VAL A 10 18.01 8.14 1.00
CA VAL A 10 17.43 9.35 0.40
C VAL A 10 17.30 10.42 1.46
N VAL A 11 18.25 11.35 1.46
CA VAL A 11 18.22 12.53 2.33
C VAL A 11 17.88 13.76 1.49
N VAL A 12 16.76 14.41 1.82
CA VAL A 12 16.41 15.70 1.23
C VAL A 12 16.94 16.80 2.18
N PRO A 13 17.81 17.71 1.71
CA PRO A 13 18.35 18.76 2.55
C PRO A 13 17.27 19.59 3.26
N ASN A 14 17.53 19.98 4.50
CA ASN A 14 16.62 20.81 5.32
C ASN A 14 15.23 20.21 5.59
N THR A 15 15.07 18.91 5.41
CA THR A 15 13.81 18.20 5.67
C THR A 15 13.96 17.13 6.75
N VAL A 16 12.87 16.85 7.44
CA VAL A 16 12.73 15.67 8.29
C VAL A 16 11.83 14.70 7.56
N THR A 17 12.36 13.54 7.22
CA THR A 17 11.57 12.48 6.57
C THR A 17 11.03 11.53 7.63
N LYS A 18 9.71 11.49 7.76
CA LYS A 18 9.00 10.59 8.67
C LYS A 18 7.86 9.91 7.92
N ALA A 19 7.89 8.59 7.79
CA ALA A 19 6.84 7.84 7.14
C ALA A 19 5.63 7.62 8.04
N ILE A 20 4.44 7.52 7.41
CA ILE A 20 3.25 6.92 7.99
C ILE A 20 3.13 5.51 7.44
N TYR A 21 3.13 4.53 8.33
CA TYR A 21 3.06 3.12 7.96
C TYR A 21 1.61 2.66 8.00
N THR A 22 1.06 2.41 6.82
CA THR A 22 -0.33 1.98 6.65
C THR A 22 -0.41 0.76 5.74
N GLU A 23 -1.45 -0.02 5.96
CA GLU A 23 -1.85 -1.15 5.14
C GLU A 23 -3.28 -0.98 4.66
N LYS A 24 -3.58 -1.56 3.51
CA LYS A 24 -4.94 -1.75 3.04
C LYS A 24 -5.37 -3.17 3.36
N VAL A 25 -6.42 -3.29 4.17
CA VAL A 25 -6.96 -4.56 4.63
C VAL A 25 -8.34 -4.76 4.02
N TYR A 26 -8.52 -5.83 3.28
CA TYR A 26 -9.80 -6.23 2.71
C TYR A 26 -10.58 -7.11 3.69
N THR A 27 -11.91 -7.03 3.62
CA THR A 27 -12.79 -8.03 4.22
C THR A 27 -12.53 -9.38 3.59
N ARG A 28 -12.96 -10.47 4.26
CA ARG A 28 -12.73 -11.84 3.77
C ARG A 28 -13.27 -12.12 2.39
N ASP A 29 -14.41 -11.53 2.07
CA ASP A 29 -15.06 -11.62 0.77
C ASP A 29 -14.52 -10.62 -0.24
N ALA A 30 -13.48 -9.84 0.15
CA ALA A 30 -12.90 -8.74 -0.61
C ALA A 30 -13.92 -7.69 -1.08
N SER A 31 -15.10 -7.62 -0.45
CA SER A 31 -16.18 -6.68 -0.81
C SER A 31 -15.92 -5.25 -0.35
N ALA A 32 -15.12 -5.08 0.69
CA ALA A 32 -14.77 -3.80 1.26
C ALA A 32 -13.29 -3.77 1.68
N SER A 33 -12.76 -2.60 1.90
CA SER A 33 -11.40 -2.43 2.44
C SER A 33 -11.33 -1.24 3.38
N ARG A 34 -10.35 -1.26 4.27
CA ARG A 34 -10.03 -0.18 5.18
C ARG A 34 -8.52 0.06 5.25
N ILE A 35 -8.14 1.27 5.59
CA ILE A 35 -6.74 1.61 5.84
C ILE A 35 -6.50 1.52 7.36
N GLU A 36 -5.51 0.74 7.73
CA GLU A 36 -5.06 0.54 9.11
C GLU A 36 -3.56 0.81 9.22
N GLU A 37 -3.03 0.83 10.45
CA GLU A 37 -1.59 0.82 10.67
C GLU A 37 -0.99 -0.52 10.22
N TYR A 38 0.24 -0.45 9.74
CA TYR A 38 1.00 -1.65 9.39
C TYR A 38 1.24 -2.51 10.66
N PRO A 39 1.16 -3.85 10.59
CA PRO A 39 1.39 -4.73 11.72
C PRO A 39 2.69 -4.40 12.46
N ASN A 40 2.62 -4.37 13.79
CA ASN A 40 3.73 -4.04 14.68
C ASN A 40 4.21 -2.57 14.62
N TYR A 41 3.47 -1.67 13.97
CA TYR A 41 3.69 -0.23 14.07
C TYR A 41 2.71 0.42 15.06
N SER A 42 3.08 1.61 15.52
CA SER A 42 2.21 2.41 16.39
C SER A 42 0.87 2.73 15.72
N PRO A 43 -0.22 2.84 16.49
CA PRO A 43 -1.51 3.28 15.97
C PRO A 43 -1.42 4.58 15.18
N LEU A 44 -2.23 4.73 14.13
CA LEU A 44 -2.20 5.91 13.26
C LEU A 44 -2.27 7.24 14.03
N PRO A 45 -3.11 7.40 15.07
CA PRO A 45 -3.10 8.63 15.86
C PRO A 45 -1.73 8.94 16.48
N THR A 46 -1.03 7.93 17.01
CA THR A 46 0.31 8.09 17.59
C THR A 46 1.36 8.46 16.54
N GLN A 47 1.26 7.87 15.34
CA GLN A 47 2.13 8.24 14.22
C GLN A 47 1.94 9.70 13.80
N ILE A 48 0.68 10.17 13.80
CA ILE A 48 0.33 11.56 13.47
C ILE A 48 0.82 12.54 14.55
N GLU A 49 0.67 12.21 15.83
CA GLU A 49 1.21 13.04 16.92
C GLU A 49 2.74 13.15 16.84
N THR A 50 3.44 12.10 16.43
CA THR A 50 4.88 12.17 16.15
C THR A 50 5.19 13.17 15.04
N ILE A 51 4.42 13.20 13.96
CA ILE A 51 4.60 14.19 12.89
C ILE A 51 4.32 15.59 13.39
N LYS A 52 3.25 15.79 14.14
CA LYS A 52 2.90 17.08 14.74
C LYS A 52 3.99 17.63 15.64
N SER A 53 4.72 16.77 16.37
CA SER A 53 5.79 17.18 17.29
C SER A 53 6.93 17.93 16.60
N PHE A 54 7.14 17.74 15.30
CA PHE A 54 8.12 18.49 14.54
C PHE A 54 7.73 19.96 14.29
N LYS A 55 6.47 20.34 14.52
CA LYS A 55 5.96 21.72 14.37
C LYS A 55 6.29 22.33 12.99
N ARG A 56 6.24 21.54 11.95
CA ARG A 56 6.56 21.95 10.58
C ARG A 56 5.39 21.63 9.65
N PRO A 57 5.21 22.38 8.56
CA PRO A 57 4.30 22.01 7.50
C PRO A 57 4.77 20.71 6.83
N VAL A 58 3.83 19.97 6.28
CA VAL A 58 4.03 18.63 5.78
C VAL A 58 3.77 18.59 4.27
N ILE A 59 4.71 18.02 3.53
CA ILE A 59 4.49 17.54 2.17
C ILE A 59 4.26 16.03 2.27
N LEU A 60 3.10 15.58 1.81
CA LEU A 60 2.80 14.16 1.69
C LEU A 60 3.41 13.61 0.40
N ALA A 61 3.81 12.34 0.41
CA ALA A 61 4.33 11.68 -0.80
C ALA A 61 3.75 10.27 -0.92
N ASP A 62 3.32 9.91 -2.13
CA ASP A 62 2.82 8.57 -2.45
C ASP A 62 3.25 8.19 -3.89
N ASP A 63 3.10 6.94 -4.26
CA ASP A 63 3.39 6.44 -5.60
C ASP A 63 2.30 6.83 -6.61
N ILE A 64 1.03 6.65 -6.23
CA ILE A 64 -0.13 6.94 -7.10
C ILE A 64 -1.29 7.54 -6.32
N LEU A 65 -1.93 8.55 -6.90
CA LEU A 65 -3.25 9.01 -6.48
C LEU A 65 -4.30 8.64 -7.51
N HIS A 66 -5.10 7.62 -7.20
CA HIS A 66 -6.24 7.16 -7.99
C HIS A 66 -7.53 7.19 -7.17
N LYS A 67 -7.93 6.11 -6.53
CA LYS A 67 -9.10 6.10 -5.64
C LYS A 67 -8.86 6.82 -4.32
N GLY A 68 -7.59 6.92 -3.90
CA GLY A 68 -7.14 7.73 -2.78
C GLY A 68 -7.62 7.27 -1.41
N ASP A 69 -7.84 5.96 -1.20
CA ASP A 69 -8.34 5.40 0.06
C ASP A 69 -7.48 5.84 1.25
N ARG A 70 -6.15 5.84 1.05
CA ARG A 70 -5.17 6.28 2.05
C ARG A 70 -5.31 7.77 2.39
N ILE A 71 -5.40 8.62 1.38
CA ILE A 71 -5.57 10.08 1.54
C ILE A 71 -6.92 10.41 2.19
N LYS A 72 -8.00 9.76 1.78
CA LYS A 72 -9.32 9.93 2.39
C LYS A 72 -9.32 9.62 3.88
N LYS A 73 -8.50 8.67 4.32
CA LYS A 73 -8.35 8.32 5.74
C LYS A 73 -7.42 9.27 6.48
N LEU A 74 -6.22 9.52 5.95
CA LEU A 74 -5.15 10.18 6.69
C LEU A 74 -5.24 11.71 6.67
N TYR A 75 -5.66 12.31 5.55
CA TYR A 75 -5.71 13.77 5.44
C TYR A 75 -6.66 14.42 6.46
N PRO A 76 -7.89 13.92 6.67
CA PRO A 76 -8.75 14.42 7.75
C PRO A 76 -8.14 14.24 9.15
N MET A 77 -7.43 13.15 9.40
CA MET A 77 -6.76 12.90 10.68
C MET A 77 -5.64 13.92 10.93
N LEU A 78 -4.78 14.17 9.94
CA LEU A 78 -3.73 15.19 9.99
C LEU A 78 -4.33 16.58 10.25
N LYS A 79 -5.37 16.94 9.51
CA LYS A 79 -6.07 18.21 9.67
C LYS A 79 -6.68 18.37 11.05
N LYS A 80 -7.38 17.33 11.56
CA LYS A 80 -7.95 17.31 12.91
C LYS A 80 -6.90 17.48 14.01
N SER A 81 -5.73 16.90 13.82
CA SER A 81 -4.60 17.03 14.75
C SER A 81 -3.87 18.37 14.63
N GLY A 82 -4.28 19.24 13.71
CA GLY A 82 -3.64 20.54 13.52
C GLY A 82 -2.29 20.49 12.79
N VAL A 83 -2.03 19.44 12.02
CA VAL A 83 -0.82 19.33 11.18
C VAL A 83 -1.09 20.05 9.85
N PRO A 84 -0.35 21.14 9.55
CA PRO A 84 -0.52 21.85 8.29
C PRO A 84 0.04 21.01 7.13
N VAL A 85 -0.81 20.62 6.20
CA VAL A 85 -0.42 19.90 4.98
C VAL A 85 -0.40 20.88 3.82
N GLU A 86 0.76 21.10 3.22
CA GLU A 86 0.93 22.04 2.10
C GLU A 86 0.47 21.42 0.79
N ARG A 87 0.92 20.20 0.49
CA ARG A 87 0.63 19.51 -0.76
C ARG A 87 0.84 18.01 -0.66
N LEU A 88 0.35 17.30 -1.66
CA LEU A 88 0.66 15.91 -1.93
C LEU A 88 1.50 15.84 -3.22
N VAL A 89 2.58 15.09 -3.18
CA VAL A 89 3.42 14.78 -4.35
C VAL A 89 3.26 13.31 -4.65
N VAL A 90 2.97 12.98 -5.92
CA VAL A 90 2.79 11.59 -6.36
C VAL A 90 3.57 11.29 -7.64
N GLY A 91 3.94 10.04 -7.83
CA GLY A 91 4.51 9.59 -9.09
C GLY A 91 3.48 9.67 -10.21
N ILE A 92 2.28 9.15 -9.97
CA ILE A 92 1.19 9.09 -10.95
C ILE A 92 -0.08 9.73 -10.36
N LEU A 93 -0.69 10.63 -11.11
CA LEU A 93 -2.00 11.22 -10.83
C LEU A 93 -3.01 10.76 -11.88
N SER A 94 -4.15 10.22 -11.45
CA SER A 94 -5.26 9.86 -12.34
C SER A 94 -6.35 10.94 -12.36
N GLY A 95 -7.30 10.83 -13.32
CA GLY A 95 -8.48 11.70 -13.37
C GLY A 95 -9.26 11.64 -12.05
N HIS A 96 -9.57 10.44 -11.52
CA HIS A 96 -10.20 10.30 -10.20
C HIS A 96 -9.37 10.91 -9.06
N GLY A 97 -8.04 10.83 -9.16
CA GLY A 97 -7.14 11.48 -8.19
C GLY A 97 -7.25 12.99 -8.24
N THR A 98 -7.40 13.59 -9.43
CA THR A 98 -7.62 15.03 -9.61
C THR A 98 -8.94 15.47 -8.98
N ASP A 99 -10.03 14.74 -9.23
CA ASP A 99 -11.34 15.03 -8.66
C ASP A 99 -11.28 14.98 -7.13
N LEU A 100 -10.64 13.95 -6.58
CA LEU A 100 -10.46 13.81 -5.14
C LEU A 100 -9.63 14.96 -4.54
N SER A 101 -8.54 15.34 -5.19
CA SER A 101 -7.69 16.46 -4.78
C SER A 101 -8.48 17.75 -4.70
N SER A 102 -9.28 18.03 -5.72
CA SER A 102 -10.16 19.21 -5.79
C SER A 102 -11.21 19.20 -4.68
N MET A 103 -11.85 18.06 -4.45
CA MET A 103 -12.84 17.88 -3.38
C MET A 103 -12.23 18.09 -1.98
N LEU A 104 -11.02 17.62 -1.74
CA LEU A 104 -10.32 17.78 -0.48
C LEU A 104 -9.66 19.16 -0.31
N LYS A 105 -9.60 19.95 -1.37
CA LYS A 105 -8.82 21.21 -1.44
C LYS A 105 -7.36 20.98 -1.06
N LEU A 106 -6.78 19.86 -1.51
CA LEU A 106 -5.41 19.47 -1.27
C LEU A 106 -4.61 19.64 -2.58
N PRO A 107 -3.66 20.59 -2.66
CA PRO A 107 -2.80 20.75 -3.82
C PRO A 107 -2.04 19.45 -4.10
N VAL A 108 -2.00 19.03 -5.37
CA VAL A 108 -1.27 17.82 -5.81
C VAL A 108 -0.33 18.16 -6.95
N GLU A 109 0.89 17.65 -6.84
CA GLU A 109 1.89 17.66 -7.90
C GLU A 109 2.20 16.22 -8.31
N SER A 110 2.38 15.96 -9.59
CA SER A 110 2.69 14.62 -10.10
C SER A 110 3.76 14.64 -11.18
N ILE A 111 4.49 13.53 -11.30
CA ILE A 111 5.44 13.33 -12.40
C ILE A 111 4.69 12.98 -13.67
N TYR A 112 3.68 12.10 -13.54
CA TYR A 112 2.87 11.65 -14.68
C TYR A 112 1.39 11.86 -14.41
N TYR A 113 0.67 12.34 -15.43
CA TYR A 113 -0.79 12.41 -15.41
C TYR A 113 -1.37 11.38 -16.38
N ILE A 114 -2.18 10.45 -15.84
CA ILE A 114 -2.85 9.39 -16.60
C ILE A 114 -4.36 9.50 -16.35
N PRO A 115 -5.13 10.17 -17.23
CA PRO A 115 -6.54 10.47 -16.98
C PRO A 115 -7.36 9.20 -16.66
N ASN A 116 -7.17 8.17 -17.47
CA ASN A 116 -7.95 6.93 -17.44
C ASN A 116 -7.04 5.74 -17.09
N VAL A 117 -6.73 5.59 -15.80
CA VAL A 117 -6.02 4.40 -15.30
C VAL A 117 -6.99 3.23 -15.32
N LYS A 118 -6.76 2.27 -16.21
CA LYS A 118 -7.57 1.04 -16.29
C LYS A 118 -7.14 0.00 -15.28
N ALA A 119 -5.83 -0.19 -15.12
CA ALA A 119 -5.25 -1.11 -14.16
C ALA A 119 -3.83 -0.68 -13.83
N TRP A 120 -3.36 -1.00 -12.64
CA TRP A 120 -1.94 -0.92 -12.29
C TRP A 120 -1.56 -2.13 -11.45
N PHE A 121 -0.29 -2.49 -11.54
CA PHE A 121 0.28 -3.53 -10.72
C PHE A 121 1.37 -2.92 -9.84
N GLN A 122 1.27 -3.15 -8.55
CA GLN A 122 2.35 -2.85 -7.62
C GLN A 122 3.27 -4.07 -7.54
N GLU A 123 4.52 -3.83 -7.20
CA GLU A 123 5.47 -4.92 -6.91
C GLU A 123 4.88 -5.93 -5.93
N SER A 124 4.26 -5.42 -4.86
CA SER A 124 3.61 -6.22 -3.83
C SER A 124 2.43 -7.07 -4.32
N THR A 125 1.81 -6.72 -5.45
CA THR A 125 0.73 -7.52 -6.06
C THR A 125 1.25 -8.86 -6.57
N LEU A 126 2.55 -8.95 -6.88
CA LEU A 126 3.20 -10.14 -7.38
C LEU A 126 3.85 -10.97 -6.27
N TYR A 127 3.92 -10.45 -5.04
CA TYR A 127 4.47 -11.19 -3.90
C TYR A 127 3.52 -12.26 -3.39
N PRO A 128 4.09 -13.42 -3.04
CA PRO A 128 3.30 -14.60 -2.73
C PRO A 128 2.59 -14.57 -1.38
N PHE A 129 3.15 -13.93 -0.35
CA PHE A 129 2.70 -14.22 1.01
C PHE A 129 2.40 -13.01 1.87
N LEU A 130 3.25 -12.01 1.84
CA LEU A 130 3.26 -10.91 2.78
C LEU A 130 3.57 -9.62 2.04
N GLY A 131 2.81 -8.60 2.34
CA GLY A 131 2.97 -7.30 1.72
C GLY A 131 1.92 -7.01 0.66
N GLY A 132 1.73 -5.74 0.37
CA GLY A 132 0.65 -5.27 -0.49
C GLY A 132 -0.69 -5.28 0.25
N ASP A 133 -1.74 -5.47 -0.51
CA ASP A 133 -3.09 -5.50 0.03
C ASP A 133 -3.34 -6.82 0.78
N MET A 134 -3.82 -6.71 2.00
CA MET A 134 -4.02 -7.85 2.91
C MET A 134 -5.48 -8.18 3.10
N ILE A 135 -5.75 -9.41 3.54
CA ILE A 135 -7.10 -9.90 3.85
C ILE A 135 -7.22 -10.22 5.33
N GLU A 136 -8.35 -9.79 5.89
CA GLU A 136 -8.73 -10.08 7.27
C GLU A 136 -8.91 -11.59 7.52
N GLN A 137 -8.33 -12.08 8.60
CA GLN A 137 -8.50 -13.46 9.07
C GLN A 137 -9.35 -13.54 10.34
N THR A 138 -10.06 -14.68 10.52
CA THR A 138 -10.86 -14.96 11.74
C THR A 138 -10.01 -15.20 12.96
N GLN A 139 -8.84 -15.81 12.76
CA GLN A 139 -7.93 -16.14 13.85
C GLN A 139 -6.72 -15.21 13.75
N LYS A 140 -6.33 -14.61 14.88
CA LYS A 140 -5.09 -13.84 14.95
C LYS A 140 -3.93 -14.77 14.58
N SER A 141 -3.22 -14.43 13.51
CA SER A 141 -1.99 -15.11 13.15
C SER A 141 -1.00 -15.00 14.32
N ARG A 142 -0.25 -16.05 14.59
CA ARG A 142 0.85 -16.02 15.57
C ARG A 142 1.91 -14.99 15.27
N THR A 143 2.06 -14.64 14.00
CA THR A 143 3.01 -13.63 13.52
C THR A 143 2.47 -12.22 13.50
N GLY A 144 1.15 -12.01 13.73
CA GLY A 144 0.49 -10.73 13.59
C GLY A 144 0.38 -10.23 12.14
N LEU A 145 0.86 -11.00 11.16
CA LEU A 145 0.79 -10.66 9.74
C LEU A 145 -0.44 -11.30 9.10
N LEU A 146 -1.08 -10.55 8.20
CA LEU A 146 -2.23 -11.01 7.43
C LEU A 146 -1.76 -11.55 6.06
N PRO A 147 -2.47 -12.52 5.48
CA PRO A 147 -2.15 -13.02 4.16
C PRO A 147 -2.41 -11.94 3.10
N ALA A 148 -1.60 -11.94 2.05
CA ALA A 148 -1.83 -11.10 0.89
C ALA A 148 -3.08 -11.53 0.14
N ILE A 149 -3.77 -10.57 -0.49
CA ILE A 149 -5.01 -10.83 -1.25
C ILE A 149 -4.81 -11.83 -2.39
N ASN A 150 -3.64 -11.89 -2.98
CA ASN A 150 -3.31 -12.84 -4.04
C ASN A 150 -3.29 -14.31 -3.58
N GLN A 151 -3.23 -14.57 -2.27
CA GLN A 151 -3.34 -15.94 -1.73
C GLN A 151 -4.76 -16.49 -1.75
N ILE A 152 -5.76 -15.64 -1.83
CA ILE A 152 -7.16 -16.09 -1.91
C ILE A 152 -7.63 -16.30 -3.34
N LEU A 153 -6.86 -15.86 -4.33
CA LEU A 153 -7.12 -16.17 -5.72
C LEU A 153 -6.85 -17.67 -5.98
N PRO A 154 -7.67 -18.39 -6.73
CA PRO A 154 -8.84 -17.96 -7.52
C PRO A 154 -10.18 -18.08 -6.78
N TYR A 155 -10.22 -18.22 -5.48
CA TYR A 155 -11.44 -18.55 -4.72
C TYR A 155 -12.39 -17.36 -4.54
N VAL A 156 -11.85 -16.14 -4.60
CA VAL A 156 -12.64 -14.92 -4.46
C VAL A 156 -12.26 -13.93 -5.55
N ILE A 157 -13.25 -13.38 -6.24
CA ILE A 157 -13.04 -12.28 -7.20
C ILE A 157 -13.06 -10.96 -6.43
N PRO A 158 -11.92 -10.25 -6.30
CA PRO A 158 -11.89 -8.98 -5.59
C PRO A 158 -12.66 -7.92 -6.35
N GLN A 159 -13.42 -7.07 -5.65
CA GLN A 159 -14.18 -5.96 -6.25
C GLN A 159 -13.31 -4.93 -6.99
N PHE A 160 -12.02 -4.90 -6.74
CA PHE A 160 -11.10 -4.01 -7.46
C PHE A 160 -10.72 -4.52 -8.87
N LEU A 161 -11.19 -5.71 -9.25
CA LEU A 161 -11.05 -6.29 -10.60
C LEU A 161 -12.43 -6.57 -11.26
N PRO A 162 -13.40 -5.65 -11.18
CA PRO A 162 -14.78 -5.92 -11.61
C PRO A 162 -14.92 -6.16 -13.12
N GLU A 163 -13.95 -5.73 -13.90
CA GLU A 163 -14.01 -5.81 -15.38
C GLU A 163 -13.38 -7.09 -15.94
N LEU A 164 -12.77 -7.92 -15.08
CA LEU A 164 -12.17 -9.16 -15.53
C LEU A 164 -13.24 -10.27 -15.66
N GLY A 165 -13.34 -10.85 -16.83
CA GLY A 165 -14.10 -12.09 -16.99
C GLY A 165 -13.44 -13.24 -16.20
N TRP A 166 -14.23 -14.26 -15.83
CA TRP A 166 -13.79 -15.41 -15.04
C TRP A 166 -12.51 -16.07 -15.58
N GLN A 167 -12.41 -16.23 -16.90
CA GLN A 167 -11.24 -16.82 -17.54
C GLN A 167 -9.97 -15.96 -17.36
N GLN A 168 -10.11 -14.65 -17.52
CA GLN A 168 -8.98 -13.70 -17.33
C GLN A 168 -8.53 -13.68 -15.87
N PHE A 169 -9.48 -13.75 -14.96
CA PHE A 169 -9.23 -13.83 -13.53
C PHE A 169 -8.45 -15.09 -13.15
N ASN A 170 -8.89 -16.26 -13.64
CA ASN A 170 -8.18 -17.52 -13.41
C ASN A 170 -6.76 -17.50 -13.98
N ASN A 171 -6.58 -16.92 -15.17
CA ASN A 171 -5.26 -16.78 -15.77
C ASN A 171 -4.33 -15.88 -14.94
N LEU A 172 -4.87 -14.75 -14.43
CA LEU A 172 -4.13 -13.87 -13.53
C LEU A 172 -3.73 -14.60 -12.25
N SER A 173 -4.67 -15.32 -11.65
CA SER A 173 -4.46 -16.11 -10.44
C SER A 173 -3.37 -17.17 -10.63
N LEU A 174 -3.44 -17.91 -11.71
CA LEU A 174 -2.43 -18.91 -12.07
C LEU A 174 -1.06 -18.25 -12.26
N THR A 175 -1.01 -17.11 -12.93
CA THR A 175 0.23 -16.34 -13.14
C THR A 175 0.83 -15.90 -11.80
N CYS A 176 0.02 -15.40 -10.87
CA CYS A 176 0.47 -15.02 -9.53
C CYS A 176 1.04 -16.23 -8.76
N LEU A 177 0.36 -17.36 -8.81
CA LEU A 177 0.82 -18.60 -8.15
C LEU A 177 2.14 -19.12 -8.74
N LEU A 178 2.28 -19.12 -10.06
CA LEU A 178 3.50 -19.54 -10.74
C LEU A 178 4.67 -18.60 -10.44
N ASN A 179 4.44 -17.29 -10.41
CA ASN A 179 5.46 -16.31 -10.03
C ASN A 179 5.88 -16.49 -8.56
N THR A 180 4.91 -16.72 -7.68
CA THR A 180 5.13 -17.10 -6.29
C THR A 180 6.09 -18.28 -6.17
N GLN A 181 5.80 -19.36 -6.86
CA GLN A 181 6.63 -20.57 -6.84
C GLN A 181 8.06 -20.29 -7.33
N LYS A 182 8.20 -19.47 -8.38
CA LYS A 182 9.53 -19.09 -8.90
C LYS A 182 10.32 -18.27 -7.88
N ILE A 183 9.69 -17.29 -7.26
CA ILE A 183 10.32 -16.42 -6.25
C ILE A 183 10.79 -17.26 -5.06
N LEU A 184 9.95 -18.17 -4.57
CA LEU A 184 10.29 -19.04 -3.45
C LEU A 184 11.49 -19.94 -3.78
N ARG A 185 11.53 -20.52 -4.97
CA ARG A 185 12.67 -21.33 -5.41
C ARG A 185 13.98 -20.54 -5.44
N VAL A 186 13.92 -19.30 -5.91
CA VAL A 186 15.09 -18.41 -5.91
C VAL A 186 15.52 -18.06 -4.49
N LEU A 187 14.57 -17.70 -3.61
CA LEU A 187 14.85 -17.38 -2.21
C LEU A 187 15.43 -18.60 -1.48
N GLU A 188 14.88 -19.80 -1.68
CA GLU A 188 15.37 -21.02 -1.09
C GLU A 188 16.81 -21.33 -1.55
N ALA A 189 17.07 -21.24 -2.85
CA ALA A 189 18.40 -21.45 -3.40
C ALA A 189 19.44 -20.47 -2.85
N GLU A 190 19.11 -19.18 -2.78
CA GLU A 190 20.01 -18.16 -2.22
C GLU A 190 20.20 -18.33 -0.71
N TYR A 191 19.14 -18.71 0.02
CA TYR A 191 19.23 -18.98 1.44
C TYR A 191 20.11 -20.21 1.73
N GLN A 192 19.91 -21.30 0.98
CA GLN A 192 20.72 -22.51 1.08
C GLN A 192 22.20 -22.21 0.78
N LYS A 193 22.49 -21.42 -0.26
CA LYS A 193 23.83 -20.99 -0.61
C LYS A 193 24.49 -20.15 0.49
N GLY A 194 23.73 -19.25 1.12
CA GLY A 194 24.24 -18.36 2.18
C GLY A 194 24.40 -19.04 3.54
N PHE A 195 23.53 -19.99 3.88
CA PHE A 195 23.42 -20.55 5.22
C PHE A 195 23.58 -22.07 5.30
N GLY A 196 23.74 -22.79 4.19
CA GLY A 196 23.92 -24.23 4.14
C GLY A 196 22.71 -25.06 4.62
N ARG A 197 21.53 -24.47 4.69
CA ARG A 197 20.28 -25.11 5.15
C ARG A 197 19.08 -24.61 4.38
N ASN A 198 18.00 -25.37 4.39
CA ASN A 198 16.74 -24.96 3.77
C ASN A 198 16.08 -23.81 4.52
N LEU A 199 15.21 -23.07 3.82
CA LEU A 199 14.48 -21.93 4.37
C LEU A 199 13.42 -22.36 5.41
N THR A 200 12.96 -23.60 5.34
CA THR A 200 11.96 -24.21 6.26
C THR A 200 12.58 -25.16 7.22
#